data_9edeaffab68d7aa00463fbca9d996136
#
_entry.id   9edeaffab68d7aa00463fbca9d996136
#
_cell.length_a   1.000
_cell.length_b   1.000
_cell.length_c   1.000
_cell.angle_alpha   90.00
_cell.angle_beta   90.00
_cell.angle_gamma   90.00
#
_symmetry.space_group_name_H-M   'P 1'
#
loop_
_entity.id
_entity.type
_entity.pdbx_description
1 polymer ?
#
loop_
_entity_poly.entity_id
_entity_poly.type
_entity_poly.pdbx_seq_one_letter_code
_entity_poly.pdbx_strand_id
1 'polypeptide(L)'
;MAKELQLDPIITGALEAPAVAADLNAQNARVIFSLNYPRRPRHLAPDADEPLHELRERANAPKAPAALAKAGVAFAFESAGLEEPKDFVKNAAAAVKAGLAEDAAVRALTIDAARIAGAADRLGSIEKGKTANLVIADGNLFDEKTKITRVFIDGRSVSLETPPAPSGGRGPGRGF
;
A
#
# COMPACT_ATOMS: atom_id res chain seq x y z
N MET A 1 1.30 -26.42 11.78
CA MET A 1 1.56 -26.62 10.33
C MET A 1 2.80 -25.86 9.85
N ALA A 2 2.87 -24.50 9.78
CA ALA A 2 4.08 -23.81 9.28
C ALA A 2 5.36 -24.15 10.08
N LYS A 3 5.29 -24.15 11.41
CA LYS A 3 6.42 -24.55 12.28
C LYS A 3 6.84 -26.02 12.09
N GLU A 4 5.90 -26.92 11.91
CA GLU A 4 6.17 -28.35 11.68
C GLU A 4 6.88 -28.59 10.35
N LEU A 5 6.56 -27.77 9.34
CA LEU A 5 7.15 -27.81 8.00
C LEU A 5 8.39 -26.90 7.86
N GLN A 6 8.81 -26.23 8.92
CA GLN A 6 9.91 -25.26 8.92
C GLN A 6 9.75 -24.16 7.86
N LEU A 7 8.50 -23.77 7.56
CA LEU A 7 8.19 -22.71 6.63
C LEU A 7 8.21 -21.36 7.33
N ASP A 8 8.65 -20.34 6.62
CA ASP A 8 8.62 -18.93 7.02
C ASP A 8 7.57 -18.18 6.16
N PRO A 9 6.28 -18.28 6.52
CA PRO A 9 5.20 -17.81 5.66
C PRO A 9 5.09 -16.29 5.67
N ILE A 10 4.67 -15.74 4.52
CA ILE A 10 4.19 -14.38 4.36
C ILE A 10 2.68 -14.47 4.07
N ILE A 11 1.89 -13.73 4.84
CA ILE A 11 0.43 -13.69 4.69
C ILE A 11 0.08 -12.45 3.88
N THR A 12 -0.63 -12.60 2.76
CA THR A 12 -1.02 -11.50 1.89
C THR A 12 -2.53 -11.22 1.96
N GLY A 13 -2.94 -9.98 1.59
CA GLY A 13 -4.33 -9.53 1.62
C GLY A 13 -4.75 -9.03 2.99
N ALA A 14 -4.90 -9.91 3.94
CA ALA A 14 -4.93 -9.75 5.40
C ALA A 14 -5.88 -8.66 5.97
N LEU A 15 -7.01 -8.36 5.32
CA LEU A 15 -8.01 -7.39 5.85
C LEU A 15 -8.58 -7.84 7.21
N GLU A 16 -8.70 -9.15 7.42
CA GLU A 16 -9.20 -9.75 8.66
C GLU A 16 -8.10 -10.05 9.69
N ALA A 17 -6.83 -9.82 9.36
CA ALA A 17 -5.69 -10.10 10.25
C ALA A 17 -5.80 -9.46 11.66
N PRO A 18 -6.46 -8.31 11.86
CA PRO A 18 -6.67 -7.76 13.20
C PRO A 18 -7.37 -8.71 14.16
N ALA A 19 -8.26 -9.56 13.67
CA ALA A 19 -8.99 -10.53 14.53
C ALA A 19 -8.07 -11.58 15.17
N VAL A 20 -6.92 -11.86 14.56
CA VAL A 20 -5.93 -12.83 14.99
C VAL A 20 -4.55 -12.21 15.21
N ALA A 21 -4.49 -10.91 15.42
CA ALA A 21 -3.23 -10.15 15.48
C ALA A 21 -2.31 -10.65 16.63
N ALA A 22 -2.86 -11.05 17.76
CA ALA A 22 -2.09 -11.61 18.87
C ALA A 22 -1.39 -12.91 18.48
N ASP A 23 -2.09 -13.80 17.78
CA ASP A 23 -1.53 -15.07 17.30
C ASP A 23 -0.48 -14.84 16.21
N LEU A 24 -0.71 -13.88 15.33
CA LEU A 24 0.26 -13.48 14.30
C LEU A 24 1.55 -12.97 14.94
N ASN A 25 1.45 -12.10 15.94
CA ASN A 25 2.61 -11.60 16.67
C ASN A 25 3.33 -12.73 17.43
N ALA A 26 2.62 -13.59 18.14
CA ALA A 26 3.20 -14.71 18.87
C ALA A 26 3.97 -15.70 17.96
N GLN A 27 3.61 -15.76 16.69
CA GLN A 27 4.26 -16.58 15.68
C GLN A 27 5.31 -15.83 14.84
N ASN A 28 5.56 -14.54 15.12
CA ASN A 28 6.40 -13.65 14.31
C ASN A 28 5.99 -13.66 12.83
N ALA A 29 4.68 -13.75 12.55
CA ALA A 29 4.17 -13.78 11.19
C ALA A 29 4.42 -12.44 10.49
N ARG A 30 4.76 -12.51 9.21
CA ARG A 30 4.94 -11.36 8.35
C ARG A 30 3.69 -11.17 7.49
N VAL A 31 3.19 -9.95 7.45
CA VAL A 31 1.94 -9.63 6.76
C VAL A 31 2.21 -8.63 5.63
N ILE A 32 1.68 -8.91 4.44
CA ILE A 32 1.56 -7.94 3.36
C ILE A 32 0.09 -7.53 3.29
N PHE A 33 -0.18 -6.32 3.78
CA PHE A 33 -1.53 -5.79 3.92
C PHE A 33 -1.96 -5.06 2.64
N SER A 34 -3.10 -5.49 2.05
CA SER A 34 -3.63 -4.86 0.86
C SER A 34 -4.27 -3.51 1.17
N LEU A 35 -3.84 -2.47 0.45
CA LEU A 35 -4.47 -1.15 0.48
C LEU A 35 -5.68 -1.04 -0.48
N ASN A 36 -6.06 -2.14 -1.14
CA ASN A 36 -7.29 -2.19 -1.93
C ASN A 36 -8.51 -2.38 -1.02
N TYR A 37 -8.92 -1.29 -0.38
CA TYR A 37 -10.06 -1.31 0.54
C TYR A 37 -11.37 -1.62 -0.18
N PRO A 38 -12.28 -2.40 0.46
CA PRO A 38 -13.61 -2.67 -0.09
C PRO A 38 -14.36 -1.38 -0.41
N ARG A 39 -14.97 -1.32 -1.58
CA ARG A 39 -15.74 -0.17 -2.06
C ARG A 39 -17.18 -0.59 -2.31
N ARG A 40 -18.11 0.39 -2.24
CA ARG A 40 -19.48 0.16 -2.67
C ARG A 40 -19.49 -0.19 -4.16
N PRO A 41 -20.18 -1.28 -4.56
CA PRO A 41 -20.30 -1.63 -5.97
C PRO A 41 -20.97 -0.51 -6.76
N ARG A 42 -20.38 -0.11 -7.88
CA ARG A 42 -20.87 1.03 -8.69
C ARG A 42 -22.24 0.80 -9.34
N HIS A 43 -22.63 -0.48 -9.48
CA HIS A 43 -23.92 -0.86 -10.08
C HIS A 43 -25.08 -0.83 -9.07
N LEU A 44 -24.82 -0.68 -7.79
CA LEU A 44 -25.88 -0.56 -6.78
C LEU A 44 -26.51 0.83 -6.84
N ALA A 45 -27.85 0.86 -6.85
CA ALA A 45 -28.59 2.12 -6.75
C ALA A 45 -28.21 2.86 -5.44
N PRO A 46 -28.20 4.21 -5.42
CA PRO A 46 -27.76 4.98 -4.25
C PRO A 46 -28.52 4.64 -2.96
N ASP A 47 -29.78 4.27 -3.08
CA ASP A 47 -30.72 3.90 -2.02
C ASP A 47 -30.81 2.38 -1.75
N ALA A 48 -30.04 1.57 -2.47
CA ALA A 48 -30.05 0.13 -2.25
C ALA A 48 -29.41 -0.24 -0.91
N ASP A 49 -30.08 -1.13 -0.19
CA ASP A 49 -29.55 -1.71 1.04
C ASP A 49 -28.32 -2.57 0.77
N GLU A 50 -27.33 -2.44 1.63
CA GLU A 50 -26.15 -3.28 1.63
C GLU A 50 -26.13 -4.16 2.88
N PRO A 51 -25.60 -5.40 2.77
CA PRO A 51 -25.44 -6.27 3.93
C PRO A 51 -24.59 -5.61 5.01
N LEU A 52 -24.99 -5.73 6.27
CA LEU A 52 -24.30 -5.08 7.40
C LEU A 52 -22.84 -5.51 7.51
N HIS A 53 -22.49 -6.74 7.12
CA HIS A 53 -21.11 -7.22 7.16
C HIS A 53 -20.23 -6.47 6.16
N GLU A 54 -20.70 -6.18 4.93
CA GLU A 54 -19.95 -5.40 3.94
C GLU A 54 -19.72 -3.96 4.40
N LEU A 55 -20.74 -3.34 5.02
CA LEU A 55 -20.61 -2.01 5.59
C LEU A 55 -19.57 -1.98 6.71
N ARG A 56 -19.58 -2.98 7.59
CA ARG A 56 -18.60 -3.12 8.68
C ARG A 56 -17.18 -3.36 8.16
N GLU A 57 -17.03 -4.24 7.19
CA GLU A 57 -15.74 -4.51 6.56
C GLU A 57 -15.16 -3.24 5.95
N ARG A 58 -15.94 -2.51 5.17
CA ARG A 58 -15.53 -1.24 4.56
C ARG A 58 -15.14 -0.18 5.61
N ALA A 59 -15.92 -0.07 6.69
CA ALA A 59 -15.65 0.89 7.76
C ALA A 59 -14.42 0.52 8.60
N ASN A 60 -14.07 -0.76 8.67
CA ASN A 60 -12.96 -1.25 9.50
C ASN A 60 -11.66 -1.46 8.72
N ALA A 61 -11.72 -1.67 7.40
CA ALA A 61 -10.54 -1.92 6.59
C ALA A 61 -9.42 -0.89 6.78
N PRO A 62 -9.67 0.44 6.79
CA PRO A 62 -8.62 1.43 7.05
C PRO A 62 -8.05 1.40 8.48
N LYS A 63 -8.78 0.83 9.44
CA LYS A 63 -8.33 0.73 10.86
C LYS A 63 -7.43 -0.49 11.10
N ALA A 64 -7.47 -1.47 10.21
CA ALA A 64 -6.77 -2.72 10.35
C ALA A 64 -5.24 -2.56 10.51
N PRO A 65 -4.53 -1.71 9.74
CA PRO A 65 -3.10 -1.49 9.91
C PRO A 65 -2.72 -0.95 11.29
N ALA A 66 -3.55 -0.07 11.87
CA ALA A 66 -3.31 0.45 13.21
C ALA A 66 -3.44 -0.66 14.28
N ALA A 67 -4.39 -1.58 14.11
CA ALA A 67 -4.54 -2.72 15.00
C ALA A 67 -3.35 -3.70 14.91
N LEU A 68 -2.84 -3.96 13.71
CA LEU A 68 -1.63 -4.77 13.49
C LEU A 68 -0.41 -4.13 14.14
N ALA A 69 -0.19 -2.83 13.92
CA ALA A 69 0.90 -2.08 14.53
C ALA A 69 0.83 -2.14 16.06
N LYS A 70 -0.36 -1.92 16.64
CA LYS A 70 -0.58 -1.99 18.10
C LYS A 70 -0.30 -3.38 18.68
N ALA A 71 -0.59 -4.43 17.92
CA ALA A 71 -0.30 -5.80 18.30
C ALA A 71 1.16 -6.21 18.07
N GLY A 72 2.01 -5.34 17.51
CA GLY A 72 3.41 -5.63 17.23
C GLY A 72 3.64 -6.56 16.02
N VAL A 73 2.65 -6.74 15.17
CA VAL A 73 2.78 -7.56 13.95
C VAL A 73 3.61 -6.81 12.92
N ALA A 74 4.62 -7.47 12.35
CA ALA A 74 5.40 -6.93 11.24
C ALA A 74 4.56 -6.93 9.96
N PHE A 75 4.36 -5.77 9.35
CA PHE A 75 3.59 -5.67 8.11
C PHE A 75 4.18 -4.67 7.12
N ALA A 76 3.85 -4.87 5.86
CA ALA A 76 4.10 -3.96 4.76
C ALA A 76 2.81 -3.72 3.99
N PHE A 77 2.78 -2.68 3.17
CA PHE A 77 1.66 -2.41 2.27
C PHE A 77 1.90 -2.96 0.87
N GLU A 78 0.83 -3.42 0.22
CA GLU A 78 0.84 -3.78 -1.19
C GLU A 78 -0.20 -2.98 -1.99
N SER A 79 0.09 -2.81 -3.28
CA SER A 79 -0.77 -2.09 -4.23
C SER A 79 -1.61 -3.04 -5.11
N ALA A 80 -1.56 -4.34 -4.86
CA ALA A 80 -2.30 -5.32 -5.65
C ALA A 80 -3.81 -5.03 -5.66
N GLY A 81 -4.42 -5.05 -6.85
CA GLY A 81 -5.85 -4.80 -7.03
C GLY A 81 -6.26 -3.33 -7.01
N LEU A 82 -5.35 -2.37 -6.83
CA LEU A 82 -5.68 -0.95 -6.97
C LEU A 82 -5.96 -0.61 -8.44
N GLU A 83 -7.04 0.14 -8.69
CA GLU A 83 -7.39 0.62 -10.03
C GLU A 83 -6.40 1.66 -10.53
N GLU A 84 -5.92 2.53 -9.64
CA GLU A 84 -5.03 3.65 -9.95
C GLU A 84 -3.81 3.64 -9.03
N PRO A 85 -2.59 3.78 -9.55
CA PRO A 85 -1.36 3.85 -8.75
C PRO A 85 -1.37 4.95 -7.67
N LYS A 86 -2.02 6.09 -7.96
CA LYS A 86 -2.16 7.22 -7.02
C LYS A 86 -2.98 6.85 -5.76
N ASP A 87 -3.84 5.85 -5.85
CA ASP A 87 -4.64 5.40 -4.70
C ASP A 87 -3.77 4.70 -3.64
N PHE A 88 -2.54 4.28 -3.97
CA PHE A 88 -1.65 3.63 -3.01
C PHE A 88 -1.32 4.53 -1.82
N VAL A 89 -0.78 5.72 -2.08
CA VAL A 89 -0.46 6.69 -1.02
C VAL A 89 -1.72 7.23 -0.36
N LYS A 90 -2.78 7.48 -1.14
CA LYS A 90 -4.07 7.93 -0.63
C LYS A 90 -4.69 6.94 0.37
N ASN A 91 -4.63 5.65 0.08
CA ASN A 91 -5.18 4.61 0.95
C ASN A 91 -4.28 4.35 2.17
N ALA A 92 -2.96 4.53 2.05
CA ALA A 92 -2.06 4.58 3.20
C ALA A 92 -2.39 5.79 4.11
N ALA A 93 -2.66 6.97 3.55
CA ALA A 93 -3.12 8.13 4.30
C ALA A 93 -4.46 7.88 5.01
N ALA A 94 -5.38 7.11 4.40
CA ALA A 94 -6.62 6.70 5.05
C ALA A 94 -6.36 5.83 6.30
N ALA A 95 -5.36 4.94 6.28
CA ALA A 95 -4.94 4.18 7.46
C ALA A 95 -4.38 5.08 8.56
N VAL A 96 -3.59 6.10 8.19
CA VAL A 96 -3.09 7.10 9.16
C VAL A 96 -4.24 7.89 9.77
N LYS A 97 -5.18 8.39 8.96
CA LYS A 97 -6.41 9.07 9.44
C LYS A 97 -7.25 8.15 10.35
N ALA A 98 -7.19 6.84 10.16
CA ALA A 98 -7.89 5.83 10.95
C ALA A 98 -7.12 5.38 12.22
N GLY A 99 -5.96 5.99 12.51
CA GLY A 99 -5.22 5.82 13.75
C GLY A 99 -3.87 5.07 13.64
N LEU A 100 -3.40 4.77 12.43
CA LEU A 100 -2.03 4.28 12.25
C LEU A 100 -1.05 5.43 12.46
N ALA A 101 0.00 5.23 13.28
CA ALA A 101 1.07 6.21 13.43
C ALA A 101 1.78 6.45 12.09
N GLU A 102 2.08 7.71 11.77
CA GLU A 102 2.74 8.08 10.51
C GLU A 102 4.06 7.35 10.29
N ASP A 103 4.90 7.27 11.34
CA ASP A 103 6.15 6.51 11.28
C ASP A 103 5.94 5.04 10.93
N ALA A 104 4.89 4.42 11.47
CA ALA A 104 4.56 3.02 11.14
C ALA A 104 4.10 2.90 9.69
N ALA A 105 3.33 3.87 9.17
CA ALA A 105 2.93 3.90 7.77
C ALA A 105 4.14 4.07 6.83
N VAL A 106 5.05 4.99 7.12
CA VAL A 106 6.29 5.18 6.35
C VAL A 106 7.14 3.91 6.38
N ARG A 107 7.30 3.28 7.53
CA ARG A 107 8.05 2.02 7.66
C ARG A 107 7.42 0.90 6.84
N ALA A 108 6.09 0.77 6.87
CA ALA A 108 5.37 -0.23 6.09
C ALA A 108 5.50 -0.01 4.56
N LEU A 109 5.72 1.23 4.13
CA LEU A 109 6.00 1.59 2.73
C LEU A 109 7.48 1.45 2.34
N THR A 110 8.40 1.29 3.30
CA THR A 110 9.83 1.36 3.07
C THR A 110 10.59 0.20 3.71
N ILE A 111 11.17 0.41 4.89
CA ILE A 111 12.11 -0.54 5.50
C ILE A 111 11.43 -1.85 5.94
N ASP A 112 10.18 -1.82 6.42
CA ASP A 112 9.50 -3.04 6.82
C ASP A 112 9.07 -3.85 5.59
N ALA A 113 8.69 -3.19 4.47
CA ALA A 113 8.51 -3.85 3.18
C ALA A 113 9.80 -4.52 2.70
N ALA A 114 10.93 -3.80 2.78
CA ALA A 114 12.22 -4.34 2.39
C ALA A 114 12.65 -5.53 3.28
N ARG A 115 12.36 -5.50 4.58
CA ARG A 115 12.62 -6.63 5.51
C ARG A 115 11.79 -7.85 5.16
N ILE A 116 10.50 -7.67 4.90
CA ILE A 116 9.60 -8.76 4.51
C ILE A 116 10.03 -9.39 3.18
N ALA A 117 10.49 -8.55 2.23
CA ALA A 117 10.98 -8.99 0.94
C ALA A 117 12.44 -9.54 0.96
N GLY A 118 13.12 -9.52 2.12
CA GLY A 118 14.51 -9.96 2.23
C GLY A 118 15.52 -9.06 1.50
N ALA A 119 15.21 -7.76 1.34
CA ALA A 119 16.01 -6.78 0.60
C ALA A 119 16.49 -5.59 1.46
N ALA A 120 16.36 -5.69 2.79
CA ALA A 120 16.65 -4.59 3.71
C ALA A 120 18.14 -4.19 3.79
N ASP A 121 19.03 -5.04 3.34
CA ASP A 121 20.46 -4.76 3.15
C ASP A 121 20.73 -3.73 2.04
N ARG A 122 19.83 -3.67 1.05
CA ARG A 122 19.98 -2.82 -0.15
C ARG A 122 18.94 -1.73 -0.28
N LEU A 123 17.76 -1.87 0.34
CA LEU A 123 16.59 -1.01 0.13
C LEU A 123 15.92 -0.62 1.45
N GLY A 124 15.00 0.36 1.38
CA GLY A 124 14.04 0.68 2.42
C GLY A 124 14.51 1.69 3.46
N SER A 125 15.76 2.12 3.46
CA SER A 125 16.27 3.20 4.30
C SER A 125 17.33 4.03 3.57
N ILE A 126 17.57 5.25 4.06
CA ILE A 126 18.57 6.16 3.52
C ILE A 126 19.88 5.93 4.29
N GLU A 127 20.70 5.05 3.76
CA GLU A 127 21.99 4.68 4.36
C GLU A 127 23.07 4.55 3.29
N LYS A 128 24.34 4.80 3.69
CA LYS A 128 25.49 4.63 2.78
C LYS A 128 25.58 3.18 2.32
N GLY A 129 25.68 2.98 1.02
CA GLY A 129 25.81 1.66 0.40
C GLY A 129 24.48 1.05 -0.07
N LYS A 130 23.34 1.64 0.29
CA LYS A 130 22.04 1.23 -0.23
C LYS A 130 21.71 1.90 -1.56
N THR A 131 20.85 1.26 -2.32
CA THR A 131 20.35 1.78 -3.59
C THR A 131 19.53 3.05 -3.36
N ALA A 132 19.83 4.10 -4.11
CA ALA A 132 19.16 5.38 -3.97
C ALA A 132 17.82 5.41 -4.72
N ASN A 133 16.83 4.70 -4.17
CA ASN A 133 15.41 4.78 -4.55
C ASN A 133 14.72 5.72 -3.58
N LEU A 134 14.55 6.98 -4.00
CA LEU A 134 14.14 8.08 -3.12
C LEU A 134 12.93 8.82 -3.69
N VAL A 135 12.05 9.23 -2.80
CA VAL A 135 10.94 10.13 -3.10
C VAL A 135 11.11 11.39 -2.26
N ILE A 136 11.04 12.57 -2.89
CA ILE A 136 11.07 13.86 -2.22
C ILE A 136 9.69 14.48 -2.36
N ALA A 137 9.10 14.84 -1.22
CA ALA A 137 7.82 15.52 -1.12
C ALA A 137 8.01 16.93 -0.51
N ASP A 138 7.09 17.85 -0.78
CA ASP A 138 7.09 19.21 -0.25
C ASP A 138 6.38 19.35 1.09
N GLY A 139 5.96 18.22 1.69
CA GLY A 139 5.27 18.17 2.97
C GLY A 139 5.13 16.74 3.50
N ASN A 140 4.20 16.55 4.42
CA ASN A 140 3.88 15.22 4.94
C ASN A 140 3.24 14.36 3.82
N LEU A 141 3.80 13.17 3.57
CA LEU A 141 3.36 12.27 2.51
C LEU A 141 1.87 11.91 2.57
N PHE A 142 1.28 11.94 3.77
CA PHE A 142 -0.11 11.55 4.00
C PHE A 142 -1.10 12.72 3.96
N ASP A 143 -0.63 13.94 3.73
CA ASP A 143 -1.49 15.11 3.51
C ASP A 143 -1.93 15.20 2.05
N GLU A 144 -3.21 15.49 1.83
CA GLU A 144 -3.80 15.58 0.48
C GLU A 144 -3.19 16.68 -0.39
N LYS A 145 -2.59 17.69 0.23
CA LYS A 145 -1.98 18.84 -0.47
C LYS A 145 -0.53 18.60 -0.82
N THR A 146 0.12 17.61 -0.23
CA THR A 146 1.52 17.31 -0.45
C THR A 146 1.76 16.78 -1.87
N LYS A 147 2.78 17.32 -2.50
CA LYS A 147 3.20 16.92 -3.85
C LYS A 147 4.54 16.20 -3.77
N ILE A 148 4.67 15.14 -4.55
CA ILE A 148 5.96 14.53 -4.83
C ILE A 148 6.67 15.43 -5.83
N THR A 149 7.83 15.97 -5.43
CA THR A 149 8.61 16.93 -6.23
C THR A 149 9.72 16.27 -7.02
N ARG A 150 10.28 15.17 -6.52
CA ARG A 150 11.33 14.40 -7.21
C ARG A 150 11.23 12.92 -6.86
N VAL A 151 11.60 12.09 -7.82
CA VAL A 151 11.77 10.64 -7.64
C VAL A 151 13.14 10.26 -8.19
N PHE A 152 13.85 9.41 -7.46
CA PHE A 152 15.11 8.81 -7.90
C PHE A 152 14.95 7.30 -7.92
N ILE A 153 15.41 6.66 -8.99
CA ILE A 153 15.51 5.22 -9.15
C ILE A 153 16.97 4.91 -9.48
N ASP A 154 17.60 4.07 -8.68
CA ASP A 154 19.04 3.75 -8.76
C ASP A 154 19.91 5.00 -8.83
N GLY A 155 19.57 6.03 -8.06
CA GLY A 155 20.28 7.31 -8.01
C GLY A 155 20.03 8.24 -9.20
N ARG A 156 19.21 7.83 -10.18
CA ARG A 156 18.86 8.65 -11.35
C ARG A 156 17.52 9.34 -11.13
N SER A 157 17.48 10.65 -11.39
CA SER A 157 16.22 11.41 -11.35
C SER A 157 15.27 10.95 -12.45
N VAL A 158 14.02 10.71 -12.08
CA VAL A 158 12.95 10.33 -13.00
C VAL A 158 12.03 11.54 -13.21
N SER A 159 11.66 11.81 -14.47
CA SER A 159 10.65 12.84 -14.78
C SER A 159 9.28 12.40 -14.26
N LEU A 160 8.59 13.34 -13.57
CA LEU A 160 7.21 13.15 -13.11
C LEU A 160 6.18 13.65 -14.15
N GLU A 161 6.64 14.15 -15.28
CA GLU A 161 5.74 14.55 -16.36
C GLU A 161 5.11 13.33 -17.00
N THR A 162 3.79 13.32 -17.07
CA THR A 162 3.05 12.30 -17.82
C THR A 162 3.39 12.48 -19.30
N PRO A 163 3.92 11.46 -20.00
CA PRO A 163 4.15 11.57 -21.44
C PRO A 163 2.86 12.01 -22.14
N PRO A 164 2.92 12.92 -23.11
CA PRO A 164 1.73 13.27 -23.88
C PRO A 164 1.13 11.99 -24.46
N ALA A 165 -0.20 11.86 -24.35
CA ALA A 165 -0.90 10.74 -24.95
C ALA A 165 -0.47 10.61 -26.43
N PRO A 166 -0.21 9.41 -26.95
CA PRO A 166 0.16 9.25 -28.34
C PRO A 166 -0.93 9.91 -29.17
N SER A 167 -0.55 10.95 -29.92
CA SER A 167 -1.45 11.62 -30.83
C SER A 167 -1.95 10.56 -31.81
N GLY A 168 -3.23 10.20 -31.69
CA GLY A 168 -3.87 9.23 -32.56
C GLY A 168 -3.70 9.71 -34.01
N GLY A 169 -2.75 9.11 -34.73
CA GLY A 169 -2.59 9.34 -36.13
C GLY A 169 -3.90 8.93 -36.81
N ARG A 170 -4.67 9.92 -37.28
CA ARG A 170 -5.72 9.67 -38.26
C ARG A 170 -5.04 9.01 -39.44
N GLY A 171 -5.21 7.71 -39.57
CA GLY A 171 -4.82 7.00 -40.78
C GLY A 171 -5.47 7.66 -42.00
N PRO A 172 -4.77 7.72 -43.16
CA PRO A 172 -5.34 8.30 -44.37
C PRO A 172 -6.60 7.55 -44.76
N GLY A 173 -7.72 8.25 -44.83
CA GLY A 173 -8.98 7.71 -45.32
C GLY A 173 -8.77 7.06 -46.67
N ARG A 174 -9.02 5.76 -46.78
CA ARG A 174 -9.20 5.12 -48.08
C ARG A 174 -10.56 5.56 -48.62
N GLY A 175 -10.53 6.50 -49.55
CA GLY A 175 -11.67 6.74 -50.42
C GLY A 175 -11.86 5.57 -51.36
N PHE A 176 -13.10 5.11 -51.48
CA PHE A 176 -13.72 4.51 -52.63
C PHE A 176 -15.07 5.13 -52.81
#